data_90394e8170769c1eff58beb45a9262b1
#
_entry.id   90394e8170769c1eff58beb45a9262b1
#
_cell.length_a   1.000
_cell.length_b   1.000
_cell.length_c   1.000
_cell.angle_alpha   90.00
_cell.angle_beta   90.00
_cell.angle_gamma   90.00
#
_symmetry.space_group_name_H-M   'P 1'
#
loop_
_entity.id
_entity.type
_entity.pdbx_description
1 polymer ?
#
loop_
_entity_poly.entity_id
_entity_poly.type
_entity_poly.pdbx_seq_one_letter_code
_entity_poly.pdbx_strand_id
1 'polypeptide(L)'
;RQRQMCIRDRHHVMQLKLNDVQRREVIRVLLHCLANERTFNPYYVLVGQQLADDHVGMRVTMQYVLWDYFRELGEKHVGGHKVVREDEEGEEYDVHVGERLRKLLHMARAYGYWIARGALTLLVLKTVDFTALHEAGTLFLQHLLLHTFLMSQTRLPMLTPRARQNLLRAPSQ
;
A
#
# COMPACT_ATOMS: atom_id res chain seq x y z
N ARG A 1 -22.00 -8.09 -5.02
CA ARG A 1 -21.41 -8.29 -6.35
C ARG A 1 -19.87 -8.24 -6.35
N GLN A 2 -19.22 -7.22 -5.77
CA GLN A 2 -17.74 -7.13 -5.71
C GLN A 2 -17.09 -8.34 -5.00
N ARG A 3 -17.64 -8.80 -3.88
CA ARG A 3 -17.13 -9.98 -3.14
C ARG A 3 -17.16 -11.25 -3.97
N GLN A 4 -18.21 -11.49 -4.74
CA GLN A 4 -18.34 -12.66 -5.61
C GLN A 4 -17.38 -12.60 -6.80
N MET A 5 -17.14 -11.40 -7.36
CA MET A 5 -16.18 -11.18 -8.43
C MET A 5 -14.74 -11.47 -7.93
N CYS A 6 -14.37 -10.96 -6.77
CA CYS A 6 -13.06 -11.25 -6.15
C CYS A 6 -12.82 -12.75 -5.90
N ILE A 7 -13.85 -13.49 -5.48
CA ILE A 7 -13.74 -14.93 -5.24
C ILE A 7 -13.48 -15.68 -6.56
N ARG A 8 -14.20 -15.33 -7.63
CA ARG A 8 -14.04 -15.96 -8.94
C ARG A 8 -12.65 -15.67 -9.54
N ASP A 9 -12.21 -14.44 -9.47
CA ASP A 9 -10.92 -14.02 -10.03
C ASP A 9 -9.75 -14.63 -9.24
N ARG A 10 -9.89 -14.77 -7.92
CA ARG A 10 -8.95 -15.57 -7.12
C ARG A 10 -8.85 -17.01 -7.62
N HIS A 11 -9.98 -17.67 -7.84
CA HIS A 11 -9.98 -19.04 -8.36
C HIS A 11 -9.27 -19.12 -9.71
N HIS A 12 -9.45 -18.15 -10.60
CA HIS A 12 -8.73 -18.10 -11.86
C HIS A 12 -7.22 -17.95 -11.67
N VAL A 13 -6.78 -17.02 -10.81
CA VAL A 13 -5.35 -16.84 -10.51
C VAL A 13 -4.75 -18.07 -9.84
N MET A 14 -5.49 -18.72 -8.94
CA MET A 14 -5.05 -19.95 -8.26
C MET A 14 -5.03 -21.17 -9.18
N GLN A 15 -5.90 -21.24 -10.19
CA GLN A 15 -5.91 -22.28 -11.20
C GLN A 15 -4.75 -22.17 -12.20
N LEU A 16 -4.17 -20.96 -12.35
CA LEU A 16 -2.93 -20.79 -13.10
C LEU A 16 -1.82 -21.51 -12.33
N LYS A 17 -1.21 -22.51 -12.96
CA LYS A 17 -0.04 -23.22 -12.40
C LYS A 17 1.19 -22.31 -12.43
N LEU A 18 1.09 -21.18 -11.70
CA LEU A 18 2.15 -20.19 -11.62
C LEU A 18 3.29 -20.72 -10.75
N ASN A 19 4.52 -20.53 -11.20
CA ASN A 19 5.69 -20.72 -10.36
C ASN A 19 5.79 -19.58 -9.31
N ASP A 20 6.68 -19.73 -8.32
CA ASP A 20 6.80 -18.75 -7.22
C ASP A 20 7.20 -17.36 -7.70
N VAL A 21 7.96 -17.24 -8.78
CA VAL A 21 8.35 -15.95 -9.37
C VAL A 21 7.12 -15.28 -10.00
N GLN A 22 6.35 -16.02 -10.80
CA GLN A 22 5.14 -15.50 -11.43
C GLN A 22 4.08 -15.09 -10.39
N ARG A 23 3.93 -15.86 -9.30
CA ARG A 23 3.02 -15.50 -8.20
C ARG A 23 3.39 -14.15 -7.56
N ARG A 24 4.69 -13.88 -7.38
CA ARG A 24 5.16 -12.60 -6.85
C ARG A 24 4.84 -11.45 -7.81
N GLU A 25 4.94 -11.67 -9.11
CA GLU A 25 4.58 -10.66 -10.11
C GLU A 25 3.10 -10.29 -10.07
N VAL A 26 2.19 -11.21 -9.71
CA VAL A 26 0.76 -10.89 -9.54
C VAL A 26 0.57 -9.74 -8.55
N ILE A 27 1.26 -9.74 -7.40
CA ILE A 27 1.18 -8.67 -6.41
C ILE A 27 1.69 -7.34 -6.98
N ARG A 28 2.80 -7.36 -7.74
CA ARG A 28 3.35 -6.15 -8.35
C ARG A 28 2.40 -5.54 -9.38
N VAL A 29 1.85 -6.39 -10.27
CA VAL A 29 0.85 -5.96 -11.26
C VAL A 29 -0.39 -5.39 -10.58
N LEU A 30 -0.87 -6.04 -9.52
CA LEU A 30 -2.04 -5.62 -8.77
C LEU A 30 -1.83 -4.22 -8.14
N LEU A 31 -0.67 -4.00 -7.53
CA LEU A 31 -0.30 -2.70 -6.96
C LEU A 31 -0.08 -1.64 -8.03
N HIS A 32 0.51 -2.01 -9.16
CA HIS A 32 0.67 -1.12 -10.31
C HIS A 32 -0.70 -0.65 -10.84
N CYS A 33 -1.64 -1.57 -11.05
CA CYS A 33 -3.00 -1.23 -11.47
C CYS A 33 -3.69 -0.32 -10.47
N LEU A 34 -3.63 -0.66 -9.17
CA LEU A 34 -4.21 0.17 -8.10
C LEU A 34 -3.65 1.60 -8.10
N ALA A 35 -2.33 1.74 -8.24
CA ALA A 35 -1.65 3.02 -8.20
C ALA A 35 -2.06 3.94 -9.36
N ASN A 36 -2.34 3.37 -10.52
CA ASN A 36 -2.67 4.12 -11.74
C ASN A 36 -4.17 4.37 -11.93
N GLU A 37 -5.04 3.84 -11.07
CA GLU A 37 -6.48 4.14 -11.12
C GLU A 37 -6.77 5.62 -10.85
N ARG A 38 -7.81 6.16 -11.49
CA ARG A 38 -8.26 7.54 -11.24
C ARG A 38 -8.86 7.70 -9.85
N THR A 39 -9.59 6.68 -9.39
CA THR A 39 -10.21 6.63 -8.07
C THR A 39 -9.80 5.33 -7.39
N PHE A 40 -9.68 5.38 -6.06
CA PHE A 40 -9.31 4.19 -5.29
C PHE A 40 -10.31 3.05 -5.52
N ASN A 41 -9.84 1.94 -6.08
CA ASN A 41 -10.64 0.76 -6.32
C ASN A 41 -10.32 -0.32 -5.27
N PRO A 42 -11.25 -0.61 -4.34
CA PRO A 42 -11.04 -1.59 -3.27
C PRO A 42 -10.90 -3.02 -3.79
N TYR A 43 -11.25 -3.30 -5.04
CA TYR A 43 -11.13 -4.61 -5.65
C TYR A 43 -9.70 -5.17 -5.55
N TYR A 44 -8.70 -4.36 -5.94
CA TYR A 44 -7.29 -4.77 -5.90
C TYR A 44 -6.82 -5.11 -4.48
N VAL A 45 -7.27 -4.34 -3.50
CA VAL A 45 -6.91 -4.54 -2.09
C VAL A 45 -7.53 -5.82 -1.55
N LEU A 46 -8.77 -6.12 -1.92
CA LEU A 46 -9.46 -7.34 -1.50
C LEU A 46 -8.84 -8.59 -2.14
N VAL A 47 -8.47 -8.53 -3.42
CA VAL A 47 -7.75 -9.62 -4.10
C VAL A 47 -6.39 -9.84 -3.45
N GLY A 48 -5.63 -8.77 -3.22
CA GLY A 48 -4.33 -8.84 -2.55
C GLY A 48 -4.40 -9.44 -1.15
N GLN A 49 -5.43 -9.09 -0.35
CA GLN A 49 -5.68 -9.69 0.96
C GLN A 49 -5.86 -11.22 0.84
N GLN A 50 -6.69 -11.66 -0.08
CA GLN A 50 -6.95 -13.09 -0.25
C GLN A 50 -5.71 -13.86 -0.69
N LEU A 51 -4.93 -13.30 -1.63
CA LEU A 51 -3.66 -13.90 -2.05
C LEU A 51 -2.65 -14.00 -0.89
N ALA A 52 -2.61 -12.97 -0.03
CA ALA A 52 -1.77 -12.97 1.16
C ALA A 52 -2.22 -13.98 2.23
N ASP A 53 -3.53 -14.24 2.33
CA ASP A 53 -4.08 -15.24 3.25
C ASP A 53 -3.76 -16.65 2.79
N ASP A 54 -3.73 -16.88 1.48
CA ASP A 54 -3.46 -18.20 0.89
C ASP A 54 -1.96 -18.54 0.84
N HIS A 55 -1.07 -17.55 0.68
CA HIS A 55 0.37 -17.78 0.51
C HIS A 55 1.25 -16.78 1.26
N VAL A 56 2.11 -17.31 2.14
CA VAL A 56 3.09 -16.49 2.89
C VAL A 56 4.04 -15.73 1.94
N GLY A 57 4.43 -16.32 0.82
CA GLY A 57 5.27 -15.68 -0.19
C GLY A 57 4.69 -14.39 -0.76
N MET A 58 3.36 -14.27 -0.80
CA MET A 58 2.69 -13.02 -1.22
C MET A 58 2.87 -11.90 -0.20
N ARG A 59 2.81 -12.22 1.10
CA ARG A 59 3.07 -11.24 2.19
C ARG A 59 4.50 -10.71 2.13
N VAL A 60 5.45 -11.61 1.89
CA VAL A 60 6.86 -11.25 1.73
C VAL A 60 7.04 -10.33 0.51
N THR A 61 6.38 -10.63 -0.60
CA THR A 61 6.42 -9.77 -1.79
C THR A 61 5.81 -8.40 -1.51
N MET A 62 4.65 -8.33 -0.84
CA MET A 62 4.04 -7.06 -0.43
C MET A 62 5.00 -6.22 0.42
N GLN A 63 5.73 -6.85 1.36
CA GLN A 63 6.71 -6.18 2.18
C GLN A 63 7.86 -5.59 1.34
N TYR A 64 8.43 -6.36 0.41
CA TYR A 64 9.49 -5.87 -0.47
C TYR A 64 9.02 -4.74 -1.37
N VAL A 65 7.82 -4.84 -1.95
CA VAL A 65 7.24 -3.76 -2.77
C VAL A 65 7.00 -2.50 -1.94
N LEU A 66 6.61 -2.62 -0.67
CA LEU A 66 6.52 -1.46 0.23
C LEU A 66 7.88 -0.79 0.45
N TRP A 67 8.92 -1.58 0.67
CA TRP A 67 10.27 -1.05 0.84
C TRP A 67 10.82 -0.42 -0.44
N ASP A 68 10.54 -1.01 -1.61
CA ASP A 68 10.87 -0.42 -2.91
C ASP A 68 10.15 0.92 -3.08
N TYR A 69 8.88 1.00 -2.68
CA TYR A 69 8.10 2.22 -2.76
C TYR A 69 8.65 3.32 -1.83
N PHE A 70 9.04 2.99 -0.60
CA PHE A 70 9.74 3.96 0.27
C PHE A 70 11.02 4.50 -0.38
N ARG A 71 11.79 3.65 -1.06
CA ARG A 71 12.98 4.09 -1.80
C ARG A 71 12.63 5.00 -2.97
N GLU A 72 11.52 4.75 -3.67
CA GLU A 72 11.00 5.66 -4.70
C GLU A 72 10.61 7.03 -4.13
N LEU A 73 10.18 7.08 -2.87
CA LEU A 73 9.87 8.33 -2.14
C LEU A 73 11.12 9.05 -1.60
N GLY A 74 12.32 8.51 -1.83
CA GLY A 74 13.60 9.10 -1.42
C GLY A 74 14.23 8.50 -0.16
N GLU A 75 13.61 7.48 0.46
CA GLU A 75 14.10 6.87 1.69
C GLU A 75 15.23 5.87 1.39
N LYS A 76 16.48 6.30 1.52
CA LYS A 76 17.68 5.56 1.06
C LYS A 76 18.03 4.30 1.87
N HIS A 77 17.53 4.17 3.11
CA HIS A 77 17.97 3.13 4.06
C HIS A 77 16.94 2.04 4.33
N VAL A 78 15.84 2.00 3.64
CA VAL A 78 14.77 1.03 3.86
C VAL A 78 15.14 -0.33 3.30
N GLY A 79 14.93 -1.39 4.07
CA GLY A 79 15.17 -2.78 3.65
C GLY A 79 16.64 -3.23 3.66
N GLY A 80 17.55 -2.46 4.26
CA GLY A 80 18.96 -2.87 4.45
C GLY A 80 19.85 -2.78 3.20
N HIS A 81 19.35 -2.29 2.07
CA HIS A 81 20.14 -2.05 0.86
C HIS A 81 20.24 -0.56 0.57
N LYS A 82 21.46 -0.06 0.41
CA LYS A 82 21.71 1.29 -0.13
C LYS A 82 21.53 1.24 -1.65
N VAL A 83 20.46 1.82 -2.15
CA VAL A 83 20.30 2.10 -3.58
C VAL A 83 20.64 3.56 -3.79
N VAL A 84 21.78 3.83 -4.41
CA VAL A 84 22.12 5.17 -4.90
C VAL A 84 21.38 5.34 -6.23
N ARG A 85 20.30 6.08 -6.26
CA ARG A 85 19.77 6.65 -7.51
C ARG A 85 20.38 8.03 -7.66
N GLU A 86 21.03 8.27 -8.79
CA GLU A 86 21.40 9.61 -9.21
C GLU A 86 20.11 10.38 -9.49
N ASP A 87 19.95 11.53 -8.84
CA ASP A 87 18.79 12.38 -8.96
C ASP A 87 18.77 12.96 -10.38
N GLU A 88 17.92 12.44 -11.25
CA GLU A 88 17.58 13.11 -12.51
C GLU A 88 16.63 14.25 -12.16
N GLU A 89 17.20 15.43 -11.93
CA GLU A 89 16.48 16.70 -11.90
C GLU A 89 16.03 17.02 -13.33
N GLY A 90 14.77 16.74 -13.63
CA GLY A 90 14.12 17.11 -14.88
C GLY A 90 12.82 17.85 -14.60
N GLU A 91 12.79 19.11 -14.98
CA GLU A 91 11.65 20.03 -14.88
C GLU A 91 10.48 19.54 -15.74
N GLU A 92 9.48 18.95 -15.08
CA GLU A 92 8.12 18.86 -15.65
C GLU A 92 7.11 18.89 -14.49
N TYR A 93 6.92 20.09 -13.92
CA TYR A 93 6.55 20.27 -12.51
C TYR A 93 5.06 20.20 -12.18
N ASP A 94 4.10 20.31 -13.09
CA ASP A 94 2.71 20.58 -12.66
C ASP A 94 1.68 19.47 -12.91
N VAL A 95 1.78 18.71 -13.97
CA VAL A 95 0.81 17.64 -14.27
C VAL A 95 1.10 16.37 -13.45
N HIS A 96 2.36 16.10 -13.18
CA HIS A 96 2.80 14.89 -12.48
C HIS A 96 2.62 14.93 -10.96
N VAL A 97 2.53 16.10 -10.33
CA VAL A 97 2.36 16.23 -8.86
C VAL A 97 1.03 15.61 -8.41
N GLY A 98 -0.06 15.91 -9.10
CA GLY A 98 -1.37 15.34 -8.78
C GLY A 98 -1.42 13.82 -8.96
N GLU A 99 -0.72 13.29 -9.96
CA GLU A 99 -0.63 11.85 -10.18
C GLU A 99 0.21 11.15 -9.13
N ARG A 100 1.34 11.72 -8.76
CA ARG A 100 2.21 11.23 -7.68
C ARG A 100 1.47 11.20 -6.34
N LEU A 101 0.76 12.27 -6.01
CA LEU A 101 -0.03 12.33 -4.79
C LEU A 101 -1.16 11.28 -4.79
N ARG A 102 -1.89 11.12 -5.90
CA ARG A 102 -2.92 10.10 -6.03
C ARG A 102 -2.36 8.69 -5.85
N LYS A 103 -1.24 8.37 -6.51
CA LYS A 103 -0.52 7.11 -6.37
C LYS A 103 -0.14 6.87 -4.91
N LEU A 104 0.43 7.87 -4.24
CA LEU A 104 0.81 7.82 -2.83
C LEU A 104 -0.39 7.49 -1.94
N LEU A 105 -1.50 8.19 -2.12
CA LEU A 105 -2.72 7.98 -1.32
C LEU A 105 -3.33 6.59 -1.55
N HIS A 106 -3.33 6.10 -2.79
CA HIS A 106 -3.82 4.76 -3.11
C HIS A 106 -2.96 3.68 -2.46
N MET A 107 -1.64 3.80 -2.54
CA MET A 107 -0.70 2.88 -1.93
C MET A 107 -0.82 2.89 -0.39
N ALA A 108 -0.84 4.08 0.22
CA ALA A 108 -1.00 4.22 1.67
C ALA A 108 -2.31 3.57 2.18
N ARG A 109 -3.40 3.77 1.44
CA ARG A 109 -4.70 3.18 1.77
C ARG A 109 -4.70 1.65 1.64
N ALA A 110 -4.05 1.10 0.62
CA ALA A 110 -3.94 -0.34 0.42
C ALA A 110 -3.13 -1.00 1.54
N TYR A 111 -1.96 -0.46 1.84
CA TYR A 111 -1.12 -0.99 2.92
C TYR A 111 -1.75 -0.82 4.29
N GLY A 112 -2.41 0.31 4.56
CA GLY A 112 -3.18 0.50 5.77
C GLY A 112 -4.28 -0.54 5.95
N TYR A 113 -4.98 -0.90 4.89
CA TYR A 113 -5.98 -1.97 4.91
C TYR A 113 -5.35 -3.33 5.23
N TRP A 114 -4.25 -3.71 4.56
CA TRP A 114 -3.59 -5.00 4.75
C TRP A 114 -3.00 -5.16 6.14
N ILE A 115 -2.45 -4.10 6.71
CA ILE A 115 -1.97 -4.10 8.10
C ILE A 115 -3.15 -4.27 9.07
N ALA A 116 -4.21 -3.50 8.90
CA ALA A 116 -5.40 -3.60 9.75
C ALA A 116 -6.09 -4.96 9.68
N ARG A 117 -5.97 -5.66 8.54
CA ARG A 117 -6.54 -7.00 8.32
C ARG A 117 -5.58 -8.14 8.66
N GLY A 118 -4.34 -7.85 9.02
CA GLY A 118 -3.35 -8.83 9.42
C GLY A 118 -2.66 -9.58 8.28
N ALA A 119 -2.81 -9.13 7.02
CA ALA A 119 -1.99 -9.63 5.92
C ALA A 119 -0.52 -9.24 6.12
N LEU A 120 -0.30 -8.04 6.64
CA LEU A 120 1.00 -7.53 7.05
C LEU A 120 0.95 -7.11 8.53
N THR A 121 2.11 -7.01 9.15
CA THR A 121 2.25 -6.45 10.50
C THR A 121 2.95 -5.10 10.44
N LEU A 122 2.82 -4.26 11.47
CA LEU A 122 3.57 -3.00 11.57
C LEU A 122 5.10 -3.20 11.56
N LEU A 123 5.58 -4.43 11.77
CA LEU A 123 7.00 -4.76 11.66
C LEU A 123 7.59 -4.49 10.26
N VAL A 124 6.77 -4.38 9.21
CA VAL A 124 7.23 -3.98 7.88
C VAL A 124 7.84 -2.58 7.87
N LEU A 125 7.50 -1.74 8.87
CA LEU A 125 8.05 -0.40 9.04
C LEU A 125 9.33 -0.37 9.89
N LYS A 126 9.78 -1.51 10.42
CA LYS A 126 10.96 -1.59 11.31
C LYS A 126 12.24 -1.01 10.68
N THR A 127 12.37 -1.10 9.38
CA THR A 127 13.56 -0.64 8.65
C THR A 127 13.47 0.82 8.21
N VAL A 128 12.37 1.50 8.48
CA VAL A 128 12.18 2.92 8.14
C VAL A 128 12.80 3.79 9.23
N ASP A 129 13.65 4.72 8.84
CA ASP A 129 14.18 5.72 9.75
C ASP A 129 13.20 6.87 9.90
N PHE A 130 12.43 6.85 10.99
CA PHE A 130 11.40 7.84 11.27
C PHE A 130 11.97 9.24 11.58
N THR A 131 13.27 9.35 11.85
CA THR A 131 13.91 10.62 12.18
C THR A 131 14.42 11.38 10.97
N ALA A 132 14.61 10.68 9.85
CA ALA A 132 15.18 11.20 8.61
C ALA A 132 14.22 11.10 7.42
N LEU A 133 12.91 11.01 7.66
CA LEU A 133 11.91 10.92 6.59
C LEU A 133 11.83 12.20 5.77
N HIS A 134 11.77 12.04 4.46
CA HIS A 134 11.44 13.11 3.52
C HIS A 134 9.94 13.46 3.59
N GLU A 135 9.57 14.59 3.02
CA GLU A 135 8.18 15.07 3.04
C GLU A 135 7.20 14.05 2.46
N ALA A 136 7.53 13.45 1.31
CA ALA A 136 6.70 12.44 0.66
C ALA A 136 6.59 11.15 1.50
N GLY A 137 7.68 10.70 2.12
CA GLY A 137 7.69 9.55 3.03
C GLY A 137 6.86 9.81 4.28
N THR A 138 6.96 11.01 4.83
CA THR A 138 6.15 11.45 5.99
C THR A 138 4.66 11.44 5.64
N LEU A 139 4.27 12.04 4.52
CA LEU A 139 2.88 12.08 4.05
C LEU A 139 2.34 10.67 3.82
N PHE A 140 3.13 9.82 3.16
CA PHE A 140 2.75 8.42 2.93
C PHE A 140 2.51 7.69 4.25
N LEU A 141 3.41 7.81 5.21
CA LEU A 141 3.33 7.15 6.50
C LEU A 141 2.12 7.64 7.32
N GLN A 142 1.86 8.95 7.32
CA GLN A 142 0.68 9.52 7.98
C GLN A 142 -0.61 8.92 7.44
N HIS A 143 -0.76 8.86 6.10
CA HIS A 143 -1.95 8.28 5.47
C HIS A 143 -2.03 6.76 5.69
N LEU A 144 -0.92 6.05 5.66
CA LEU A 144 -0.88 4.61 5.94
C LEU A 144 -1.37 4.33 7.37
N LEU A 145 -0.84 5.03 8.37
CA LEU A 145 -1.25 4.86 9.76
C LEU A 145 -2.71 5.28 9.99
N LEU A 146 -3.13 6.41 9.40
CA LEU A 146 -4.53 6.85 9.46
C LEU A 146 -5.47 5.76 8.94
N HIS A 147 -5.19 5.20 7.77
CA HIS A 147 -6.01 4.13 7.21
C HIS A 147 -5.94 2.83 8.01
N THR A 148 -4.78 2.52 8.58
CA THR A 148 -4.63 1.37 9.49
C THR A 148 -5.57 1.52 10.70
N PHE A 149 -5.55 2.68 11.34
CA PHE A 149 -6.44 2.94 12.48
C PHE A 149 -7.90 2.92 12.09
N LEU A 150 -8.28 3.59 11.01
CA LEU A 150 -9.67 3.61 10.54
C LEU A 150 -10.21 2.21 10.21
N MET A 151 -9.40 1.37 9.58
CA MET A 151 -9.81 0.02 9.22
C MET A 151 -9.80 -0.94 10.41
N SER A 152 -8.91 -0.76 11.37
CA SER A 152 -8.89 -1.56 12.62
C SER A 152 -10.14 -1.34 13.47
N GLN A 153 -10.75 -0.14 13.42
CA GLN A 153 -11.98 0.18 14.16
C GLN A 153 -13.19 -0.68 13.77
N THR A 154 -13.16 -1.37 12.64
CA THR A 154 -14.21 -2.31 12.25
C THR A 154 -14.23 -3.57 13.12
N ARG A 155 -13.11 -3.90 13.76
CA ARG A 155 -12.97 -5.09 14.65
C ARG A 155 -12.98 -4.72 16.13
N LEU A 156 -12.30 -3.63 16.48
CA LEU A 156 -12.19 -3.14 17.86
C LEU A 156 -12.41 -1.62 17.83
N PRO A 157 -13.65 -1.15 17.99
CA PRO A 157 -13.95 0.28 17.91
C PRO A 157 -13.37 1.02 19.12
N MET A 158 -12.17 1.60 18.94
CA MET A 158 -11.51 2.45 19.94
C MET A 158 -11.91 3.92 19.83
N LEU A 159 -12.39 4.33 18.66
CA LEU A 159 -12.85 5.69 18.41
C LEU A 159 -14.38 5.76 18.44
N THR A 160 -14.90 6.83 19.00
CA THR A 160 -16.33 7.10 18.89
C THR A 160 -16.74 7.35 17.43
N PRO A 161 -18.00 7.06 17.03
CA PRO A 161 -18.47 7.31 15.67
C PRO A 161 -18.22 8.76 15.21
N ARG A 162 -18.34 9.74 16.11
CA ARG A 162 -18.12 11.16 15.85
C ARG A 162 -16.63 11.48 15.57
N ALA A 163 -15.72 10.92 16.36
CA ALA A 163 -14.28 11.09 16.14
C ALA A 163 -13.84 10.48 14.81
N ARG A 164 -14.39 9.33 14.43
CA ARG A 164 -14.13 8.69 13.13
C ARG A 164 -14.57 9.56 11.95
N GLN A 165 -15.76 10.19 12.04
CA GLN A 165 -16.26 11.10 11.00
C GLN A 165 -15.38 12.35 10.85
N ASN A 166 -14.89 12.90 11.96
CA ASN A 166 -14.01 14.07 11.94
C ASN A 166 -12.66 13.76 11.28
N LEU A 167 -12.07 12.60 11.55
CA LEU A 167 -10.85 12.16 10.87
C LEU A 167 -11.00 12.00 9.36
N LEU A 168 -12.17 11.53 8.89
CA LEU A 168 -12.46 11.39 7.47
C LEU A 168 -12.73 12.72 6.76
N ARG A 169 -13.10 13.76 7.52
CA ARG A 169 -13.42 15.10 6.99
C ARG A 169 -12.28 16.10 7.14
N ALA A 170 -11.20 15.76 7.85
CA ALA A 170 -10.06 16.64 7.97
C ALA A 170 -9.50 16.93 6.57
N PRO A 171 -9.46 18.20 6.15
CA PRO A 171 -8.85 18.56 4.88
C PRO A 171 -7.36 18.20 4.96
N SER A 172 -6.85 17.59 3.90
CA SER A 172 -5.41 17.52 3.66
C SER A 172 -4.93 18.97 3.46
N GLN A 173 -4.35 19.54 4.52
CA GLN A 173 -3.60 20.79 4.43
C GLN A 173 -2.27 20.54 3.73
#